data_9731d3f3fcf1be44f880635143fa7733
#
_entry.id   9731d3f3fcf1be44f880635143fa7733
#
_cell.length_a   1.000
_cell.length_b   1.000
_cell.length_c   1.000
_cell.angle_alpha   90.00
_cell.angle_beta   90.00
_cell.angle_gamma   90.00
#
_symmetry.space_group_name_H-M   'P 1'
#
loop_
_entity.id
_entity.type
_entity.pdbx_description
1 polymer ?
#
loop_
_entity_poly.entity_id
_entity_poly.type
_entity_poly.pdbx_seq_one_letter_code
_entity_poly.pdbx_strand_id
1 'polypeptide(L)' 'MEINRRHGGPYDRGSADSYYRRPRRPHFFTEATYASDEIEERFMAKQQIAEYNLGFDDNEASGSFKDWG' A
#
# COMPACT_ATOMS: atom_id res chain seq x y z
N MET A 1 5.56 16.33 5.67
CA MET A 1 6.20 15.04 5.39
C MET A 1 5.99 14.67 3.93
N GLU A 2 7.04 14.31 3.25
CA GLU A 2 6.95 13.91 1.85
C GLU A 2 6.60 12.43 1.77
N ILE A 3 5.61 12.09 0.96
CA ILE A 3 5.14 10.72 0.81
C ILE A 3 5.81 10.08 -0.39
N ASN A 4 6.47 8.95 -0.16
CA ASN A 4 7.07 8.18 -1.23
C ASN A 4 5.99 7.30 -1.89
N ARG A 5 5.67 7.62 -3.14
CA ARG A 5 4.63 6.92 -3.90
C ARG A 5 5.21 5.94 -4.92
N ARG A 6 6.43 5.50 -4.71
CA ARG A 6 7.09 4.60 -5.64
C ARG A 6 6.32 3.28 -5.79
N HIS A 7 6.42 2.67 -6.97
CA HIS A 7 5.80 1.37 -7.23
C HIS A 7 6.39 0.32 -6.27
N GLY A 8 5.49 -0.41 -5.59
CA GLY A 8 5.89 -1.41 -4.60
C GLY A 8 6.11 -0.88 -3.19
N GLY A 9 6.19 0.45 -3.01
CA GLY A 9 6.36 1.05 -1.70
C GLY A 9 5.09 1.02 -0.85
N PRO A 10 5.19 1.45 0.42
CA PRO A 10 4.05 1.34 1.33
C PRO A 10 2.78 2.05 0.84
N TYR A 11 2.89 3.29 0.37
CA TYR A 11 1.73 4.02 -0.13
C TYR A 11 1.09 3.30 -1.31
N ASP A 12 1.91 2.86 -2.27
CA ASP A 12 1.44 2.15 -3.46
C ASP A 12 0.71 0.86 -3.07
N ARG A 13 1.24 0.10 -2.12
CA ARG A 13 0.62 -1.16 -1.70
C ARG A 13 -0.68 -0.93 -0.96
N GLY A 14 -0.77 0.13 -0.14
CA GLY A 14 -2.01 0.49 0.51
C GLY A 14 -3.08 0.84 -0.50
N SER A 15 -2.74 1.68 -1.46
CA SER A 15 -3.65 2.07 -2.52
C SER A 15 -4.11 0.86 -3.35
N ALA A 16 -3.18 -0.05 -3.68
CA ALA A 16 -3.51 -1.26 -4.44
C ALA A 16 -4.44 -2.19 -3.67
N ASP A 17 -4.19 -2.40 -2.38
CA ASP A 17 -5.04 -3.28 -1.57
C ASP A 17 -6.47 -2.74 -1.51
N SER A 18 -6.63 -1.43 -1.35
CA SER A 18 -7.95 -0.81 -1.40
C SER A 18 -8.57 -0.96 -2.78
N TYR A 19 -7.82 -0.70 -3.84
CA TYR A 19 -8.30 -0.82 -5.22
C TYR A 19 -8.85 -2.22 -5.51
N TYR A 20 -8.13 -3.26 -5.05
CA TYR A 20 -8.54 -4.65 -5.26
C TYR A 20 -9.49 -5.16 -4.18
N ARG A 21 -9.93 -4.28 -3.27
CA ARG A 21 -10.86 -4.61 -2.18
C ARG A 21 -10.32 -5.68 -1.24
N ARG A 22 -9.01 -5.66 -1.01
CA ARG A 22 -8.36 -6.56 -0.07
C ARG A 22 -8.44 -5.98 1.34
N PRO A 23 -8.36 -6.80 2.38
CA PRO A 23 -8.30 -6.28 3.74
C PRO A 23 -7.02 -5.47 3.95
N ARG A 24 -7.09 -4.50 4.86
CA ARG A 24 -5.95 -3.67 5.23
C ARG A 24 -4.89 -4.55 5.89
N ARG A 25 -3.71 -4.63 5.27
CA ARG A 25 -2.58 -5.42 5.78
C ARG A 25 -1.30 -4.71 5.40
N PRO A 26 -0.76 -3.84 6.30
CA PRO A 26 0.46 -3.09 6.00
C PRO A 26 1.61 -4.00 5.57
N HIS A 27 2.20 -3.65 4.45
CA HIS A 27 3.35 -4.33 3.87
C HIS A 27 3.90 -3.46 2.75
N PHE A 28 5.10 -3.78 2.27
CA PHE A 28 5.61 -3.16 1.05
C PHE A 28 6.70 -4.06 0.45
N PHE A 29 7.17 -3.71 -0.73
CA PHE A 29 8.25 -4.43 -1.40
C PHE A 29 9.47 -3.52 -1.47
N THR A 30 10.66 -4.11 -1.30
CA THR A 30 11.91 -3.33 -1.32
C THR A 30 12.19 -2.72 -2.68
N GLU A 31 11.66 -3.35 -3.74
CA GLU A 31 11.73 -2.84 -5.10
C GLU A 31 10.34 -2.89 -5.72
N ALA A 32 10.22 -3.21 -7.00
CA ALA A 32 8.90 -3.32 -7.65
C ALA A 32 8.11 -4.50 -7.07
N THR A 33 6.78 -4.37 -7.09
CA THR A 33 5.88 -5.41 -6.61
C THR A 33 6.17 -6.75 -7.28
N TYR A 34 6.29 -7.79 -6.46
CA TYR A 34 6.58 -9.17 -6.88
C TYR A 34 7.96 -9.36 -7.52
N ALA A 35 8.78 -8.30 -7.59
CA ALA A 35 10.16 -8.40 -8.09
C ALA A 35 11.18 -8.38 -6.95
N SER A 36 10.72 -8.36 -5.71
CA SER A 36 11.57 -8.28 -4.53
C SER A 36 10.87 -8.89 -3.32
N ASP A 37 11.56 -8.92 -2.18
CA ASP A 37 11.01 -9.47 -0.95
C ASP A 37 9.91 -8.58 -0.38
N GLU A 38 8.85 -9.21 0.11
CA GLU A 38 7.80 -8.51 0.85
C GLU A 38 8.28 -8.22 2.27
N ILE A 39 8.10 -6.98 2.71
CA ILE A 39 8.39 -6.58 4.09
C ILE A 39 7.06 -6.52 4.84
N GLU A 40 6.90 -7.39 5.83
CA GLU A 40 5.68 -7.48 6.62
C GLU A 40 5.59 -6.36 7.66
N GLU A 41 4.39 -6.09 8.15
CA GLU A 41 4.11 -5.01 9.09
C GLU A 41 5.07 -5.00 10.29
N ARG A 42 5.38 -6.15 10.84
CA ARG A 42 6.26 -6.25 12.02
C ARG A 42 7.67 -5.74 11.78
N PHE A 43 8.08 -5.62 10.51
CA PHE A 43 9.40 -5.11 10.13
C PHE A 43 9.34 -3.69 9.58
N MET A 44 8.15 -3.08 9.55
CA MET A 44 7.98 -1.73 9.01
C MET A 44 8.22 -0.67 10.08
N ALA A 45 8.83 0.45 9.67
CA ALA A 45 8.91 1.62 10.52
C ALA A 45 7.51 2.25 10.63
N LYS A 46 7.28 3.02 11.69
CA LYS A 46 5.98 3.68 11.92
C LYS A 46 5.58 4.55 10.73
N GLN A 47 6.53 5.26 10.12
CA GLN A 47 6.24 6.09 8.95
C GLN A 47 5.78 5.24 7.77
N GLN A 48 6.37 4.07 7.58
CA GLN A 48 5.99 3.18 6.49
C GLN A 48 4.59 2.64 6.68
N ILE A 49 4.22 2.29 7.91
CA ILE A 49 2.86 1.85 8.23
C ILE A 49 1.87 3.00 7.97
N ALA A 50 2.24 4.23 8.39
CA ALA A 50 1.40 5.40 8.14
C ALA A 50 1.23 5.67 6.65
N GLU A 51 2.28 5.50 5.85
CA GLU A 51 2.20 5.67 4.40
C GLU A 51 1.29 4.63 3.75
N TYR A 52 1.36 3.37 4.20
CA TYR A 52 0.45 2.34 3.72
C TYR A 52 -1.00 2.72 4.01
N ASN A 53 -1.27 3.08 5.27
CA ASN A 53 -2.62 3.46 5.68
C ASN A 53 -3.13 4.67 4.90
N LEU A 54 -2.26 5.64 4.66
CA LEU A 54 -2.64 6.82 3.88
C LEU A 54 -3.00 6.44 2.44
N GLY A 55 -2.21 5.57 1.82
CA GLY A 55 -2.51 5.11 0.46
C GLY A 55 -3.83 4.36 0.39
N PHE A 56 -4.08 3.50 1.38
CA PHE A 56 -5.34 2.78 1.48
C PHE A 56 -6.51 3.76 1.64
N ASP A 57 -6.40 4.69 2.59
CA ASP A 57 -7.46 5.65 2.87
C ASP A 57 -7.70 6.60 1.70
N ASP A 58 -6.65 7.04 1.02
CA ASP A 58 -6.78 7.91 -0.15
C ASP A 58 -7.57 7.21 -1.26
N ASN A 59 -7.29 5.92 -1.49
CA ASN A 59 -8.03 5.19 -2.50
C ASN A 59 -9.48 4.95 -2.08
N GLU A 60 -9.72 4.66 -0.80
CA GLU A 60 -11.08 4.53 -0.29
C GLU A 60 -11.87 5.81 -0.49
N ALA A 61 -11.24 6.96 -0.21
CA ALA A 61 -11.89 8.26 -0.39
C ALA A 61 -12.17 8.57 -1.86
N SER A 62 -11.30 8.12 -2.77
CA SER A 62 -11.50 8.34 -4.21
C SER A 62 -12.59 7.44 -4.78
N GLY A 63 -12.89 6.32 -4.13
CA GLY A 63 -13.88 5.37 -4.60
C GLY A 63 -13.48 4.59 -5.85
N SER A 64 -12.20 4.54 -6.15
CA SER A 64 -11.69 3.85 -7.34
C SER A 64 -11.38 2.40 -6.99
N PHE A 65 -12.22 1.47 -7.46
CA PHE A 65 -12.10 0.06 -7.13
C PHE A 65 -12.12 -0.82 -8.36
N LYS A 66 -11.45 -1.96 -8.25
CA LYS A 66 -11.46 -2.98 -9.29
C LYS A 66 -12.90 -3.49 -9.48
N ASP A 67 -13.31 -3.57 -10.72
CA ASP A 67 -14.61 -4.17 -11.07
C ASP A 67 -14.43 -5.68 -11.21
N TRP A 68 -15.07 -6.42 -10.30
CA TRP A 68 -15.01 -7.88 -10.30
C TRP A 68 -16.20 -8.53 -11.05
N GLY A 69 -17.15 -7.69 -11.41
CA GLY A 69 -18.35 -8.16 -12.10
C GLY A 69 -18.41 -7.77 -13.52
#